data_8181b5320ed05fb67941b86f9cd52790
#
_entry.id   8181b5320ed05fb67941b86f9cd52790
#
_cell.length_a   1.000
_cell.length_b   1.000
_cell.length_c   1.000
_cell.angle_alpha   90.00
_cell.angle_beta   90.00
_cell.angle_gamma   90.00
#
_symmetry.space_group_name_H-M   'P 1'
#
loop_
_entity.id
_entity.type
_entity.pdbx_description
1 polymer ?
#
loop_
_entity_poly.entity_id
_entity_poly.type
_entity_poly.pdbx_seq_one_letter_code
_entity_poly.pdbx_strand_id
1 'polypeptide(L)'
;FKDFPDYNIVSGYVYQYNVDKNIELMRRFYPNMKKVAFISDNTYGGLSMQAFVKKEMKKYPELELMLLDGRNSSFLEVSERIRHLPNDVCVLVGTWRIDCTENYVMGNTTYMLRDANPTLPVFTIASVGLGHWALGGYTPVYHKVGKEIAGATYNFLDGEIGSETGVVPVPGNYVFDVKRMHQ
;
A
#
# COMPACT_ATOMS: atom_id res chain seq x y z
N PHE A 1 7.16 18.72 -5.56
CA PHE A 1 6.51 20.05 -5.41
C PHE A 1 7.55 21.16 -5.32
N LYS A 2 8.64 21.01 -4.56
CA LYS A 2 9.68 22.06 -4.40
C LYS A 2 10.39 22.43 -5.70
N ASP A 3 10.27 21.60 -6.73
CA ASP A 3 10.89 21.80 -8.05
C ASP A 3 9.98 22.55 -9.04
N PHE A 4 8.76 22.94 -8.62
CA PHE A 4 7.87 23.77 -9.43
C PHE A 4 8.17 25.25 -9.19
N PRO A 5 8.40 26.06 -10.25
CA PRO A 5 8.79 27.47 -10.12
C PRO A 5 7.75 28.32 -9.37
N ASP A 6 6.47 27.96 -9.43
CA ASP A 6 5.36 28.67 -8.80
C ASP A 6 4.72 27.87 -7.65
N TYR A 7 5.54 27.29 -6.80
CA TYR A 7 5.09 26.47 -5.65
C TYR A 7 4.00 27.13 -4.80
N ASN A 8 4.01 28.47 -4.70
CA ASN A 8 3.08 29.23 -3.88
C ASN A 8 1.64 29.29 -4.42
N ILE A 9 1.42 28.90 -5.68
CA ILE A 9 0.09 28.88 -6.32
C ILE A 9 -0.43 27.47 -6.54
N VAL A 10 0.29 26.44 -6.08
CA VAL A 10 -0.09 25.03 -6.21
C VAL A 10 -0.62 24.53 -4.90
N SER A 11 -1.84 24.00 -4.93
CA SER A 11 -2.44 23.22 -3.84
C SER A 11 -2.59 21.77 -4.26
N GLY A 12 -2.42 20.86 -3.30
CA GLY A 12 -2.55 19.44 -3.61
C GLY A 12 -2.67 18.55 -2.38
N TYR A 13 -3.05 17.30 -2.61
CA TYR A 13 -3.17 16.29 -1.57
C TYR A 13 -2.08 15.23 -1.75
N VAL A 14 -1.42 14.86 -0.66
CA VAL A 14 -0.39 13.81 -0.65
C VAL A 14 -0.85 12.64 0.19
N TYR A 15 -0.87 11.47 -0.43
CA TYR A 15 -1.11 10.21 0.29
C TYR A 15 0.10 9.87 1.15
N GLN A 16 -0.13 9.70 2.44
CA GLN A 16 0.89 9.26 3.38
C GLN A 16 0.68 7.79 3.72
N TYR A 17 1.57 6.94 3.23
CA TYR A 17 1.61 5.54 3.64
C TYR A 17 2.28 5.43 5.01
N ASN A 18 1.78 4.56 5.86
CA ASN A 18 2.27 4.43 7.22
C ASN A 18 2.67 2.98 7.51
N VAL A 19 3.97 2.73 7.50
CA VAL A 19 4.54 1.41 7.78
C VAL A 19 4.36 1.07 9.26
N ASP A 20 4.62 2.02 10.17
CA ASP A 20 4.57 1.80 11.62
C ASP A 20 3.18 1.31 12.05
N LYS A 21 2.11 1.98 11.59
CA LYS A 21 0.72 1.57 11.87
C LYS A 21 0.38 0.17 11.34
N ASN A 22 0.93 -0.19 10.18
CA ASN A 22 0.72 -1.51 9.62
C ASN A 22 1.52 -2.59 10.37
N ILE A 23 2.76 -2.30 10.81
CA ILE A 23 3.54 -3.22 11.65
C ILE A 23 2.87 -3.43 13.02
N GLU A 24 2.40 -2.34 13.66
CA GLU A 24 1.64 -2.43 14.92
C GLU A 24 0.39 -3.31 14.75
N LEU A 25 -0.35 -3.11 13.65
CA LEU A 25 -1.53 -3.89 13.32
C LEU A 25 -1.21 -5.37 13.15
N MET A 26 -0.19 -5.69 12.34
CA MET A 26 0.25 -7.07 12.12
C MET A 26 0.65 -7.74 13.44
N ARG A 27 1.46 -7.08 14.29
CA ARG A 27 1.88 -7.61 15.60
C ARG A 27 0.71 -7.87 16.54
N ARG A 28 -0.32 -7.05 16.47
CA ARG A 28 -1.52 -7.22 17.30
C ARG A 28 -2.27 -8.52 16.98
N PHE A 29 -2.36 -8.87 15.69
CA PHE A 29 -3.04 -10.09 15.25
C PHE A 29 -2.12 -11.31 15.18
N TYR A 30 -0.84 -11.09 14.89
CA TYR A 30 0.18 -12.12 14.71
C TYR A 30 1.43 -11.79 15.54
N PRO A 31 1.36 -11.91 16.87
CA PRO A 31 2.44 -11.50 17.79
C PRO A 31 3.74 -12.28 17.57
N ASN A 32 3.66 -13.47 17.02
CA ASN A 32 4.82 -14.34 16.76
C ASN A 32 5.46 -14.11 15.39
N MET A 33 5.01 -13.12 14.62
CA MET A 33 5.62 -12.85 13.32
C MET A 33 7.08 -12.43 13.48
N LYS A 34 7.94 -12.96 12.60
CA LYS A 34 9.37 -12.64 12.53
C LYS A 34 9.75 -11.95 11.24
N LYS A 35 8.90 -12.07 10.23
CA LYS A 35 9.20 -11.59 8.88
C LYS A 35 8.03 -10.84 8.27
N VAL A 36 8.36 -9.82 7.49
CA VAL A 36 7.42 -9.07 6.66
C VAL A 36 7.79 -9.28 5.20
N ALA A 37 6.90 -9.93 4.43
CA ALA A 37 7.05 -10.06 3.00
C ALA A 37 6.34 -8.88 2.31
N PHE A 38 7.11 -7.96 1.72
CA PHE A 38 6.57 -6.79 1.04
C PHE A 38 6.45 -7.04 -0.46
N ILE A 39 5.24 -6.86 -0.99
CA ILE A 39 4.94 -6.99 -2.42
C ILE A 39 4.96 -5.61 -3.08
N SER A 40 5.75 -5.46 -4.13
CA SER A 40 5.78 -4.26 -4.99
C SER A 40 5.99 -4.64 -6.45
N ASP A 41 5.40 -3.84 -7.34
CA ASP A 41 5.47 -4.03 -8.78
C ASP A 41 6.63 -3.25 -9.45
N ASN A 42 6.75 -3.38 -10.77
CA ASN A 42 7.76 -2.71 -11.59
C ASN A 42 7.34 -1.30 -12.05
N THR A 43 6.35 -0.68 -11.42
CA THR A 43 5.99 0.72 -11.69
C THR A 43 6.85 1.68 -10.88
N TYR A 44 6.93 2.94 -11.32
CA TYR A 44 7.58 4.00 -10.53
C TYR A 44 6.99 4.11 -9.11
N GLY A 45 5.66 3.98 -8.98
CA GLY A 45 4.97 3.96 -7.68
C GLY A 45 5.40 2.78 -6.81
N GLY A 46 5.48 1.58 -7.40
CA GLY A 46 5.95 0.38 -6.71
C GLY A 46 7.39 0.51 -6.22
N LEU A 47 8.27 1.04 -7.05
CA LEU A 47 9.68 1.27 -6.71
C LEU A 47 9.84 2.29 -5.58
N SER A 48 9.11 3.41 -5.66
CA SER A 48 9.13 4.46 -4.64
C SER A 48 8.61 3.93 -3.30
N MET A 49 7.53 3.16 -3.32
CA MET A 49 6.96 2.55 -2.13
C MET A 49 7.90 1.50 -1.52
N GLN A 50 8.57 0.70 -2.34
CA GLN A 50 9.58 -0.27 -1.87
C GLN A 50 10.75 0.44 -1.17
N ALA A 51 11.27 1.52 -1.76
CA ALA A 51 12.34 2.31 -1.15
C ALA A 51 11.89 2.91 0.20
N PHE A 52 10.68 3.42 0.26
CA PHE A 52 10.07 3.93 1.49
C PHE A 52 9.96 2.84 2.56
N VAL A 53 9.37 1.68 2.23
CA VAL A 53 9.22 0.55 3.17
C VAL A 53 10.58 0.07 3.67
N LYS A 54 11.57 -0.08 2.78
CA LYS A 54 12.95 -0.43 3.19
C LYS A 54 13.54 0.54 4.20
N LYS A 55 13.27 1.85 4.03
CA LYS A 55 13.74 2.89 4.95
C LYS A 55 13.06 2.75 6.32
N GLU A 56 11.74 2.63 6.32
CA GLU A 56 10.95 2.54 7.56
C GLU A 56 11.23 1.24 8.33
N MET A 57 11.41 0.13 7.65
CA MET A 57 11.72 -1.16 8.27
C MET A 57 13.05 -1.19 9.03
N LYS A 58 13.96 -0.24 8.80
CA LYS A 58 15.17 -0.08 9.63
C LYS A 58 14.88 0.21 11.10
N LYS A 59 13.68 0.70 11.42
CA LYS A 59 13.22 0.92 12.80
C LYS A 59 12.91 -0.39 13.53
N TYR A 60 12.80 -1.50 12.81
CA TYR A 60 12.39 -2.82 13.29
C TYR A 60 13.48 -3.86 13.00
N PRO A 61 14.69 -3.73 13.61
CA PRO A 61 15.81 -4.63 13.32
C PRO A 61 15.55 -6.10 13.70
N GLU A 62 14.55 -6.35 14.52
CA GLU A 62 14.11 -7.68 14.92
C GLU A 62 13.21 -8.36 13.89
N LEU A 63 12.71 -7.62 12.88
CA LEU A 63 11.90 -8.15 11.80
C LEU A 63 12.71 -8.27 10.51
N GLU A 64 12.71 -9.43 9.90
CA GLU A 64 13.29 -9.64 8.58
C GLU A 64 12.36 -9.09 7.48
N LEU A 65 12.87 -8.21 6.62
CA LEU A 65 12.14 -7.75 5.44
C LEU A 65 12.48 -8.63 4.23
N MET A 66 11.48 -9.33 3.72
CA MET A 66 11.54 -10.09 2.48
C MET A 66 10.90 -9.29 1.34
N LEU A 67 11.57 -9.17 0.19
CA LEU A 67 11.01 -8.46 -0.95
C LEU A 67 10.45 -9.45 -1.98
N LEU A 68 9.18 -9.30 -2.28
CA LEU A 68 8.49 -9.92 -3.41
C LEU A 68 8.42 -8.86 -4.51
N ASP A 69 9.53 -8.72 -5.25
CA ASP A 69 9.82 -7.56 -6.10
C ASP A 69 9.50 -7.86 -7.56
N GLY A 70 8.46 -7.24 -8.09
CA GLY A 70 8.02 -7.39 -9.47
C GLY A 70 8.99 -6.87 -10.54
N ARG A 71 10.08 -6.18 -10.17
CA ARG A 71 11.14 -5.82 -11.13
C ARG A 71 11.96 -7.03 -11.58
N ASN A 72 12.12 -7.98 -10.66
CA ASN A 72 13.04 -9.12 -10.84
C ASN A 72 12.29 -10.45 -10.89
N SER A 73 10.98 -10.44 -10.68
CA SER A 73 10.16 -11.65 -10.61
C SER A 73 8.86 -11.46 -11.36
N SER A 74 8.50 -12.48 -12.11
CA SER A 74 7.17 -12.59 -12.72
C SER A 74 6.10 -12.86 -11.67
N PHE A 75 4.85 -12.67 -12.05
CA PHE A 75 3.70 -13.04 -11.21
C PHE A 75 3.76 -14.50 -10.76
N LEU A 76 4.13 -15.42 -11.65
CA LEU A 76 4.22 -16.84 -11.34
C LEU A 76 5.31 -17.14 -10.30
N GLU A 77 6.47 -16.52 -10.44
CA GLU A 77 7.57 -16.68 -9.47
C GLU A 77 7.21 -16.11 -8.09
N VAL A 78 6.53 -14.96 -8.06
CA VAL A 78 6.03 -14.40 -6.79
C VAL A 78 4.98 -15.32 -6.17
N SER A 79 4.06 -15.85 -6.95
CA SER A 79 3.04 -16.80 -6.49
C SER A 79 3.67 -18.06 -5.91
N GLU A 80 4.71 -18.60 -6.57
CA GLU A 80 5.44 -19.77 -6.09
C GLU A 80 6.20 -19.47 -4.77
N ARG A 81 6.80 -18.29 -4.65
CA ARG A 81 7.43 -17.86 -3.39
C ARG A 81 6.41 -17.74 -2.27
N ILE A 82 5.22 -17.17 -2.54
CA ILE A 82 4.14 -17.07 -1.56
C ILE A 82 3.69 -18.44 -1.08
N ARG A 83 3.60 -19.42 -1.97
CA ARG A 83 3.21 -20.80 -1.62
C ARG A 83 4.10 -21.41 -0.54
N HIS A 84 5.38 -21.05 -0.54
CA HIS A 84 6.39 -21.60 0.36
C HIS A 84 6.75 -20.69 1.54
N LEU A 85 6.01 -19.58 1.75
CA LEU A 85 6.25 -18.73 2.91
C LEU A 85 5.87 -19.45 4.20
N PRO A 86 6.73 -19.41 5.23
CA PRO A 86 6.45 -20.02 6.51
C PRO A 86 5.39 -19.23 7.31
N ASN A 87 4.86 -19.85 8.37
CA ASN A 87 3.76 -19.30 9.17
C ASN A 87 4.14 -18.09 10.04
N ASP A 88 5.42 -17.78 10.15
CA ASP A 88 5.92 -16.60 10.89
C ASP A 88 6.07 -15.35 10.01
N VAL A 89 5.53 -15.38 8.79
CA VAL A 89 5.52 -14.28 7.83
C VAL A 89 4.16 -13.62 7.75
N CYS A 90 4.12 -12.31 7.83
CA CYS A 90 2.98 -11.51 7.37
C CYS A 90 3.31 -10.84 6.04
N VAL A 91 2.35 -10.81 5.13
CA VAL A 91 2.50 -10.11 3.85
C VAL A 91 1.96 -8.70 3.96
N LEU A 92 2.73 -7.72 3.49
CA LEU A 92 2.30 -6.34 3.30
C LEU A 92 2.27 -6.02 1.81
N VAL A 93 1.08 -5.72 1.29
CA VAL A 93 0.89 -5.39 -0.12
C VAL A 93 1.02 -3.90 -0.34
N GLY A 94 1.94 -3.52 -1.22
CA GLY A 94 2.03 -2.18 -1.76
C GLY A 94 1.18 -2.03 -3.03
N THR A 95 1.80 -2.27 -4.18
CA THR A 95 1.16 -2.26 -5.50
C THR A 95 1.54 -3.53 -6.26
N TRP A 96 0.65 -3.98 -7.15
CA TRP A 96 0.92 -5.11 -8.02
C TRP A 96 0.16 -4.98 -9.33
N ARG A 97 0.76 -4.32 -10.32
CA ARG A 97 0.16 -4.05 -11.63
C ARG A 97 0.95 -4.60 -12.79
N ILE A 98 2.28 -4.47 -12.75
CA ILE A 98 3.18 -4.85 -13.84
C ILE A 98 4.38 -5.58 -13.23
N ASP A 99 4.73 -6.73 -13.76
CA ASP A 99 5.90 -7.51 -13.35
C ASP A 99 7.11 -7.32 -14.29
N CYS A 100 8.16 -8.10 -14.09
CA CYS A 100 9.39 -8.03 -14.89
C CYS A 100 9.21 -8.43 -16.36
N THR A 101 8.09 -9.07 -16.71
CA THR A 101 7.75 -9.44 -18.09
C THR A 101 6.90 -8.39 -18.79
N GLU A 102 6.68 -7.24 -18.13
CA GLU A 102 5.82 -6.14 -18.58
C GLU A 102 4.34 -6.55 -18.77
N ASN A 103 3.96 -7.72 -18.28
CA ASN A 103 2.58 -8.15 -18.30
C ASN A 103 1.77 -7.40 -17.23
N TYR A 104 0.62 -6.89 -17.67
CA TYR A 104 -0.33 -6.24 -16.77
C TYR A 104 -1.08 -7.30 -15.96
N VAL A 105 -0.97 -7.20 -14.65
CA VAL A 105 -1.64 -8.10 -13.71
C VAL A 105 -3.07 -7.60 -13.45
N MET A 106 -4.04 -8.31 -13.97
CA MET A 106 -5.46 -8.01 -13.79
C MET A 106 -5.88 -8.22 -12.32
N GLY A 107 -6.89 -7.47 -11.85
CA GLY A 107 -7.37 -7.54 -10.47
C GLY A 107 -7.79 -8.95 -10.01
N ASN A 108 -8.31 -9.78 -10.91
CA ASN A 108 -8.67 -11.18 -10.62
C ASN A 108 -7.45 -12.08 -10.37
N THR A 109 -6.27 -11.71 -10.85
CA THR A 109 -5.02 -12.46 -10.64
C THR A 109 -4.60 -12.45 -9.17
N THR A 110 -5.06 -11.47 -8.39
CA THR A 110 -4.82 -11.42 -6.94
C THR A 110 -5.45 -12.59 -6.19
N TYR A 111 -6.53 -13.20 -6.72
CA TYR A 111 -7.08 -14.43 -6.15
C TYR A 111 -6.10 -15.61 -6.23
N MET A 112 -5.32 -15.69 -7.31
CA MET A 112 -4.30 -16.73 -7.46
C MET A 112 -3.22 -16.65 -6.39
N LEU A 113 -2.85 -15.43 -5.96
CA LEU A 113 -1.91 -15.24 -4.86
C LEU A 113 -2.48 -15.75 -3.53
N ARG A 114 -3.77 -15.50 -3.27
CA ARG A 114 -4.47 -16.06 -2.11
C ARG A 114 -4.51 -17.58 -2.16
N ASP A 115 -4.84 -18.13 -3.33
CA ASP A 115 -5.00 -19.57 -3.49
C ASP A 115 -3.64 -20.31 -3.42
N ALA A 116 -2.53 -19.60 -3.68
CA ALA A 116 -1.20 -20.14 -3.49
C ALA A 116 -0.90 -20.46 -2.01
N ASN A 117 -1.36 -19.61 -1.07
CA ASN A 117 -1.23 -19.84 0.37
C ASN A 117 -2.40 -19.18 1.12
N PRO A 118 -3.55 -19.88 1.27
CA PRO A 118 -4.78 -19.28 1.79
C PRO A 118 -4.74 -18.94 3.29
N THR A 119 -3.81 -19.52 4.05
CA THR A 119 -3.65 -19.27 5.49
C THR A 119 -2.73 -18.10 5.81
N LEU A 120 -2.05 -17.56 4.80
CA LEU A 120 -1.08 -16.49 4.99
C LEU A 120 -1.77 -15.17 5.39
N PRO A 121 -1.36 -14.53 6.49
CA PRO A 121 -1.91 -13.24 6.87
C PRO A 121 -1.42 -12.14 5.92
N VAL A 122 -2.37 -11.52 5.22
CA VAL A 122 -2.09 -10.47 4.23
C VAL A 122 -2.70 -9.14 4.66
N PHE A 123 -1.86 -8.13 4.71
CA PHE A 123 -2.24 -6.74 4.99
C PHE A 123 -1.90 -5.85 3.80
N THR A 124 -2.49 -4.67 3.77
CA THR A 124 -2.24 -3.71 2.69
C THR A 124 -1.91 -2.32 3.22
N ILE A 125 -0.94 -1.66 2.59
CA ILE A 125 -0.59 -0.28 2.92
C ILE A 125 -1.32 0.74 2.03
N ALA A 126 -1.87 0.29 0.89
CA ALA A 126 -2.44 1.12 -0.17
C ALA A 126 -3.82 0.65 -0.66
N SER A 127 -4.57 -0.10 0.13
CA SER A 127 -5.87 -0.69 -0.20
C SER A 127 -5.88 -1.80 -1.27
N VAL A 128 -4.77 -2.10 -1.92
CA VAL A 128 -4.67 -3.22 -2.87
C VAL A 128 -4.92 -4.54 -2.15
N GLY A 129 -5.78 -5.37 -2.72
CA GLY A 129 -6.15 -6.67 -2.13
C GLY A 129 -7.34 -6.64 -1.17
N LEU A 130 -7.86 -5.47 -0.77
CA LEU A 130 -9.10 -5.38 0.00
C LEU A 130 -10.28 -5.90 -0.82
N GLY A 131 -11.15 -6.69 -0.20
CA GLY A 131 -12.25 -7.38 -0.88
C GLY A 131 -11.84 -8.69 -1.58
N HIS A 132 -10.55 -9.02 -1.58
CA HIS A 132 -10.00 -10.18 -2.29
C HIS A 132 -9.17 -11.11 -1.38
N TRP A 133 -8.04 -10.63 -0.88
CA TRP A 133 -7.09 -11.45 -0.12
C TRP A 133 -6.48 -10.75 1.09
N ALA A 134 -6.52 -9.41 1.17
CA ALA A 134 -6.04 -8.68 2.34
C ALA A 134 -7.08 -8.71 3.47
N LEU A 135 -6.63 -9.01 4.68
CA LEU A 135 -7.42 -8.94 5.91
C LEU A 135 -7.79 -7.50 6.27
N GLY A 136 -6.90 -6.57 5.97
CA GLY A 136 -7.05 -5.16 6.28
C GLY A 136 -5.75 -4.40 6.17
N GLY A 137 -5.72 -3.20 6.72
CA GLY A 137 -4.52 -2.38 6.77
C GLY A 137 -4.80 -0.98 7.29
N TYR A 138 -3.72 -0.23 7.52
CA TYR A 138 -3.83 1.22 7.69
C TYR A 138 -3.53 1.88 6.35
N THR A 139 -4.57 2.44 5.72
CA THR A 139 -4.52 2.96 4.35
C THR A 139 -5.00 4.41 4.29
N PRO A 140 -4.56 5.21 3.30
CA PRO A 140 -5.12 6.52 3.05
C PRO A 140 -6.62 6.47 2.76
N VAL A 141 -7.36 7.51 3.19
CA VAL A 141 -8.82 7.61 3.00
C VAL A 141 -9.11 8.23 1.63
N TYR A 142 -8.99 7.43 0.57
CA TYR A 142 -9.07 7.89 -0.83
C TYR A 142 -10.40 8.56 -1.19
N HIS A 143 -11.53 8.06 -0.69
CA HIS A 143 -12.86 8.55 -1.08
C HIS A 143 -13.17 9.99 -0.60
N LYS A 144 -12.49 10.48 0.45
CA LYS A 144 -12.67 11.84 0.94
C LYS A 144 -11.97 12.87 0.05
N VAL A 145 -10.84 12.50 -0.53
CA VAL A 145 -9.99 13.42 -1.31
C VAL A 145 -10.71 13.97 -2.53
N GLY A 146 -11.46 13.14 -3.26
CA GLY A 146 -12.21 13.61 -4.43
C GLY A 146 -13.25 14.67 -4.07
N LYS A 147 -13.94 14.51 -2.95
CA LYS A 147 -14.93 15.50 -2.48
C LYS A 147 -14.26 16.80 -2.03
N GLU A 148 -13.13 16.72 -1.34
CA GLU A 148 -12.37 17.90 -0.89
C GLU A 148 -11.78 18.67 -2.07
N ILE A 149 -11.22 17.96 -3.07
CA ILE A 149 -10.71 18.59 -4.31
C ILE A 149 -11.85 19.31 -5.05
N ALA A 150 -12.99 18.65 -5.21
CA ALA A 150 -14.14 19.24 -5.88
C ALA A 150 -14.63 20.51 -5.16
N GLY A 151 -14.72 20.48 -3.82
CA GLY A 151 -15.08 21.65 -3.01
C GLY A 151 -14.07 22.79 -3.14
N ALA A 152 -12.79 22.50 -3.04
CA ALA A 152 -11.72 23.48 -3.19
C ALA A 152 -11.72 24.11 -4.61
N THR A 153 -11.96 23.30 -5.64
CA THR A 153 -12.06 23.77 -7.02
C THR A 153 -13.27 24.70 -7.21
N TYR A 154 -14.42 24.32 -6.65
CA TYR A 154 -15.63 25.14 -6.69
C TYR A 154 -15.39 26.52 -6.05
N ASN A 155 -14.85 26.54 -4.82
CA ASN A 155 -14.56 27.78 -4.10
C ASN A 155 -13.57 28.67 -4.86
N PHE A 156 -12.55 28.06 -5.49
CA PHE A 156 -11.61 28.81 -6.33
C PHE A 156 -12.29 29.46 -7.54
N LEU A 157 -13.18 28.74 -8.24
CA LEU A 157 -13.90 29.25 -9.40
C LEU A 157 -14.92 30.34 -9.03
N ASP A 158 -15.46 30.28 -7.82
CA ASP A 158 -16.42 31.30 -7.29
C ASP A 158 -15.72 32.54 -6.74
N GLY A 159 -14.39 32.61 -6.85
CA GLY A 159 -13.59 33.76 -6.40
C GLY A 159 -13.28 33.76 -4.91
N GLU A 160 -13.67 32.70 -4.18
CA GLU A 160 -13.19 32.47 -2.84
C GLU A 160 -11.76 31.91 -2.92
N ILE A 161 -10.79 32.81 -2.93
CA ILE A 161 -9.37 32.42 -2.86
C ILE A 161 -9.16 31.82 -1.48
N GLY A 162 -9.24 30.49 -1.41
CA GLY A 162 -8.85 29.76 -0.21
C GLY A 162 -7.40 30.11 0.13
N SER A 163 -7.17 30.62 1.32
CA SER A 163 -5.86 31.03 1.82
C SER A 163 -4.86 29.88 2.01
N GLU A 164 -5.26 28.67 1.74
CA GLU A 164 -4.43 27.48 1.93
C GLU A 164 -3.81 27.03 0.60
N THR A 165 -2.77 27.76 0.19
CA THR A 165 -1.81 27.23 -0.78
C THR A 165 -0.89 26.23 -0.07
N GLY A 166 -0.73 25.04 -0.61
CA GLY A 166 0.19 24.06 -0.04
C GLY A 166 -0.24 22.61 -0.23
N VAL A 167 0.51 21.74 0.39
CA VAL A 167 0.30 20.29 0.32
C VAL A 167 -0.39 19.80 1.59
N VAL A 168 -1.59 19.26 1.44
CA VAL A 168 -2.38 18.70 2.55
C VAL A 168 -2.17 17.18 2.61
N PRO A 169 -1.72 16.62 3.74
CA PRO A 169 -1.61 15.19 3.89
C PRO A 169 -2.99 14.54 4.00
N VAL A 170 -3.22 13.50 3.21
CA VAL A 170 -4.44 12.69 3.29
C VAL A 170 -4.37 11.81 4.53
N PRO A 171 -5.37 11.89 5.44
CA PRO A 171 -5.38 11.05 6.63
C PRO A 171 -5.52 9.58 6.27
N GLY A 172 -4.92 8.72 7.09
CA GLY A 172 -5.11 7.28 7.02
C GLY A 172 -6.17 6.80 8.01
N ASN A 173 -6.68 5.60 7.74
CA ASN A 173 -7.58 4.90 8.66
C ASN A 173 -7.32 3.39 8.63
N TYR A 174 -7.71 2.69 9.70
CA TYR A 174 -7.77 1.24 9.70
C TYR A 174 -8.99 0.77 8.92
N VAL A 175 -8.75 -0.14 7.99
CA VAL A 175 -9.79 -0.77 7.16
C VAL A 175 -9.64 -2.28 7.27
N PHE A 176 -10.74 -2.98 7.42
CA PHE A 176 -10.78 -4.44 7.52
C PHE A 176 -11.80 -5.04 6.56
N ASP A 177 -11.44 -6.18 5.99
CA ASP A 177 -12.37 -7.03 5.25
C ASP A 177 -13.02 -8.04 6.20
N VAL A 178 -14.24 -7.72 6.66
CA VAL A 178 -14.98 -8.55 7.62
C VAL A 178 -15.22 -9.97 7.10
N LYS A 179 -15.48 -10.12 5.79
CA LYS A 179 -15.69 -11.45 5.19
C LYS A 179 -14.42 -12.29 5.25
N ARG A 180 -13.29 -11.65 5.03
CA ARG A 180 -11.98 -12.31 5.05
C ARG A 180 -11.53 -12.67 6.47
N MET A 181 -11.92 -11.87 7.47
CA MET A 181 -11.59 -12.13 8.88
C MET A 181 -12.37 -13.32 9.47
N HIS A 182 -13.46 -13.75 8.83
CA HIS A 182 -14.28 -14.90 9.25
C HIS A 182 -13.92 -16.20 8.53
N GLN A 183 -12.97 -16.19 7.63
CA GLN A 183 -12.43 -17.38 6.93
C GLN A 183 -11.19 -17.92 7.61
#